data_0a50620db8db3d57c05a141c8a041789
#
_entry.id   0a50620db8db3d57c05a141c8a041789
#
_cell.length_a   1.000
_cell.length_b   1.000
_cell.length_c   1.000
_cell.angle_alpha   90.00
_cell.angle_beta   90.00
_cell.angle_gamma   90.00
#
_symmetry.space_group_name_H-M   'P 1'
#
loop_
_entity.id
_entity.type
_entity.pdbx_description
1 polymer ?
#
loop_
_entity_poly.entity_id
_entity_poly.type
_entity_poly.pdbx_seq_one_letter_code
_entity_poly.pdbx_strand_id
1 'polypeptide(L)'
;MAKVTFDYSRTAQFISKEEVENSKVLAEAAKKVLVEKTGAGNDFLGWIDLPVDYDKEEFARIQKAAAKIQSDSEVLLVIGIGGSYLGARAAIEFLRHSFYNSVSKEVRKTPEIYFVGNSLSTRYIKDLMDVIGDRDFSITILFHCVFQGQKHFVALCGFLHRMADGQ
;
A
#
# COMPACT_ATOMS: atom_id res chain seq x y z
N MET A 1 -0.40 8.09 -24.33
CA MET A 1 -0.14 8.14 -22.88
C MET A 1 0.38 9.52 -22.52
N ALA A 2 -0.13 10.16 -21.48
CA ALA A 2 0.43 11.41 -20.99
C ALA A 2 1.86 11.15 -20.49
N LYS A 3 2.81 11.97 -20.92
CA LYS A 3 4.21 11.87 -20.52
C LYS A 3 4.37 12.61 -19.19
N VAL A 4 4.85 11.93 -18.16
CA VAL A 4 5.23 12.59 -16.91
C VAL A 4 6.56 13.28 -17.11
N THR A 5 6.64 14.57 -16.75
CA THR A 5 7.85 15.38 -16.83
C THR A 5 8.18 15.92 -15.45
N PHE A 6 9.47 16.00 -15.15
CA PHE A 6 9.97 16.64 -13.93
C PHE A 6 10.56 18.00 -14.28
N ASP A 7 10.00 19.07 -13.72
CA ASP A 7 10.47 20.43 -13.93
C ASP A 7 11.06 21.01 -12.65
N TYR A 8 12.35 21.28 -12.65
CA TYR A 8 13.07 21.88 -11.54
C TYR A 8 13.55 23.32 -11.82
N SER A 9 13.02 23.95 -12.86
CA SER A 9 13.44 25.29 -13.28
C SER A 9 13.32 26.35 -12.16
N ARG A 10 12.32 26.17 -11.28
CA ARG A 10 12.10 27.08 -10.12
C ARG A 10 13.12 26.95 -9.01
N THR A 11 13.97 25.91 -9.03
CA THR A 11 15.05 25.73 -8.02
C THR A 11 16.32 26.48 -8.39
N ALA A 12 16.40 27.05 -9.61
CA ALA A 12 17.61 27.69 -10.13
C ALA A 12 18.13 28.89 -9.29
N GLN A 13 17.28 29.47 -8.47
CA GLN A 13 17.69 30.52 -7.51
C GLN A 13 18.37 29.98 -6.24
N PHE A 14 18.21 28.68 -5.96
CA PHE A 14 18.75 28.01 -4.76
C PHE A 14 19.89 27.06 -5.09
N ILE A 15 19.91 26.49 -6.29
CA ILE A 15 20.84 25.47 -6.73
C ILE A 15 21.47 25.93 -8.04
N SER A 16 22.78 26.08 -8.07
CA SER A 16 23.51 26.47 -9.27
C SER A 16 23.53 25.34 -10.32
N LYS A 17 23.77 25.71 -11.57
CA LYS A 17 23.95 24.72 -12.64
C LYS A 17 25.14 23.79 -12.37
N GLU A 18 26.20 24.32 -11.79
CA GLU A 18 27.40 23.56 -11.45
C GLU A 18 27.11 22.50 -10.37
N GLU A 19 26.34 22.86 -9.34
CA GLU A 19 25.91 21.89 -8.31
C GLU A 19 25.06 20.75 -8.91
N VAL A 20 24.16 21.09 -9.86
CA VAL A 20 23.37 20.07 -10.57
C VAL A 20 24.25 19.15 -11.39
N GLU A 21 25.21 19.67 -12.16
CA GLU A 21 26.11 18.85 -12.96
C GLU A 21 27.04 17.97 -12.10
N ASN A 22 27.57 18.49 -11.02
CA ASN A 22 28.36 17.73 -10.07
C ASN A 22 27.54 16.60 -9.39
N SER A 23 26.29 16.89 -9.06
CA SER A 23 25.37 15.90 -8.48
C SER A 23 25.04 14.75 -9.43
N LYS A 24 25.04 14.97 -10.74
CA LYS A 24 24.77 13.91 -11.74
C LYS A 24 25.79 12.79 -11.64
N VAL A 25 27.07 13.11 -11.52
CA VAL A 25 28.13 12.10 -11.42
C VAL A 25 27.92 11.20 -10.20
N LEU A 26 27.57 11.80 -9.06
CA LEU A 26 27.28 11.07 -7.82
C LEU A 26 26.02 10.21 -7.96
N ALA A 27 24.98 10.76 -8.59
CA ALA A 27 23.72 10.05 -8.80
C ALA A 27 23.91 8.85 -9.76
N GLU A 28 24.71 9.02 -10.83
CA GLU A 28 25.02 7.92 -11.75
C GLU A 28 25.83 6.80 -11.08
N ALA A 29 26.80 7.16 -10.25
CA ALA A 29 27.57 6.18 -9.48
C ALA A 29 26.69 5.43 -8.48
N ALA A 30 25.83 6.13 -7.74
CA ALA A 30 24.89 5.52 -6.81
C ALA A 30 23.86 4.63 -7.52
N LYS A 31 23.33 5.08 -8.67
CA LYS A 31 22.44 4.28 -9.51
C LYS A 31 23.10 2.99 -9.98
N LYS A 32 24.36 3.06 -10.39
CA LYS A 32 25.11 1.87 -10.83
C LYS A 32 25.21 0.85 -9.71
N VAL A 33 25.60 1.26 -8.51
CA VAL A 33 25.68 0.40 -7.32
C VAL A 33 24.31 -0.24 -7.00
N LEU A 34 23.23 0.52 -7.12
CA LEU A 34 21.88 0.03 -6.89
C LEU A 34 21.46 -1.02 -7.91
N VAL A 35 21.66 -0.74 -9.20
CA VAL A 35 21.26 -1.63 -10.30
C VAL A 35 22.09 -2.91 -10.34
N GLU A 36 23.39 -2.79 -10.08
CA GLU A 36 24.32 -3.93 -10.01
C GLU A 36 24.19 -4.70 -8.68
N LYS A 37 23.43 -4.18 -7.72
CA LYS A 37 23.18 -4.80 -6.40
C LYS A 37 24.49 -5.07 -5.64
N THR A 38 25.48 -4.17 -5.75
CA THR A 38 26.83 -4.33 -5.17
C THR A 38 27.03 -3.56 -3.86
N GLY A 39 26.07 -2.72 -3.47
CA GLY A 39 26.15 -1.91 -2.25
C GLY A 39 25.70 -2.64 -0.99
N ALA A 40 25.90 -2.01 0.16
CA ALA A 40 25.39 -2.47 1.44
C ALA A 40 23.85 -2.52 1.39
N GLY A 41 23.23 -3.59 1.92
CA GLY A 41 21.79 -3.81 1.87
C GLY A 41 21.27 -4.38 0.55
N ASN A 42 22.14 -4.94 -0.27
CA ASN A 42 21.79 -5.56 -1.55
C ASN A 42 20.81 -6.74 -1.44
N ASP A 43 20.72 -7.39 -0.31
CA ASP A 43 19.75 -8.42 0.04
C ASP A 43 18.30 -7.88 0.23
N PHE A 44 18.13 -6.56 0.34
CA PHE A 44 16.82 -5.90 0.45
C PHE A 44 16.31 -5.26 -0.87
N LEU A 45 16.88 -5.63 -2.01
CA LEU A 45 16.58 -5.01 -3.31
C LEU A 45 15.57 -5.78 -4.17
N GLY A 46 14.79 -6.71 -3.60
CA GLY A 46 13.77 -7.47 -4.33
C GLY A 46 12.68 -6.60 -4.99
N TRP A 47 12.46 -5.41 -4.48
CA TRP A 47 11.49 -4.45 -5.01
C TRP A 47 11.86 -3.87 -6.39
N ILE A 48 13.14 -3.86 -6.77
CA ILE A 48 13.61 -3.28 -8.05
C ILE A 48 13.02 -4.04 -9.23
N ASP A 49 13.04 -5.36 -9.17
CA ASP A 49 12.61 -6.22 -10.27
C ASP A 49 11.12 -6.63 -10.14
N LEU A 50 10.52 -6.43 -8.97
CA LEU A 50 9.16 -6.85 -8.65
C LEU A 50 8.08 -6.39 -9.67
N PRO A 51 8.15 -5.19 -10.29
CA PRO A 51 7.15 -4.79 -11.28
C PRO A 51 7.15 -5.66 -12.55
N VAL A 52 8.24 -6.39 -12.81
CA VAL A 52 8.41 -7.23 -14.01
C VAL A 52 8.51 -8.71 -13.62
N ASP A 53 9.26 -9.01 -12.57
CA ASP A 53 9.55 -10.36 -12.09
C ASP A 53 8.82 -10.63 -10.75
N TYR A 54 7.50 -10.73 -10.81
CA TYR A 54 6.66 -11.08 -9.68
C TYR A 54 6.10 -12.50 -9.81
N ASP A 55 5.80 -13.14 -8.67
CA ASP A 55 5.13 -14.43 -8.64
C ASP A 55 3.69 -14.31 -9.17
N LYS A 56 3.46 -14.88 -10.34
CA LYS A 56 2.16 -14.82 -11.01
C LYS A 56 1.09 -15.67 -10.34
N GLU A 57 1.48 -16.76 -9.68
CA GLU A 57 0.55 -17.61 -8.94
C GLU A 57 0.11 -16.93 -7.66
N GLU A 58 1.05 -16.29 -6.94
CA GLU A 58 0.71 -15.46 -5.79
C GLU A 58 -0.19 -14.30 -6.18
N PHE A 59 0.10 -13.62 -7.27
CA PHE A 59 -0.72 -12.52 -7.77
C PHE A 59 -2.15 -12.98 -8.12
N ALA A 60 -2.29 -14.15 -8.74
CA ALA A 60 -3.61 -14.72 -9.02
C ALA A 60 -4.38 -15.05 -7.73
N ARG A 61 -3.70 -15.53 -6.68
CA ARG A 61 -4.32 -15.75 -5.35
C ARG A 61 -4.79 -14.43 -4.73
N ILE A 62 -3.98 -13.36 -4.84
CA ILE A 62 -4.34 -12.02 -4.36
C ILE A 62 -5.58 -11.51 -5.09
N GLN A 63 -5.64 -11.64 -6.42
CA GLN A 63 -6.81 -11.25 -7.20
C GLN A 63 -8.07 -12.01 -6.80
N LYS A 64 -7.96 -13.32 -6.57
CA LYS A 64 -9.07 -14.16 -6.10
C LYS A 64 -9.56 -13.72 -4.71
N ALA A 65 -8.65 -13.42 -3.79
CA ALA A 65 -8.99 -12.94 -2.46
C ALA A 65 -9.67 -11.56 -2.54
N ALA A 66 -9.16 -10.65 -3.37
CA ALA A 66 -9.76 -9.34 -3.58
C ALA A 66 -11.18 -9.44 -4.17
N ALA A 67 -11.39 -10.31 -5.17
CA ALA A 67 -12.70 -10.53 -5.74
C ALA A 67 -13.70 -11.10 -4.72
N LYS A 68 -13.24 -12.01 -3.85
CA LYS A 68 -14.07 -12.54 -2.75
C LYS A 68 -14.47 -11.43 -1.78
N ILE A 69 -13.53 -10.61 -1.32
CA ILE A 69 -13.80 -9.49 -0.40
C ILE A 69 -14.81 -8.51 -1.04
N GLN A 70 -14.66 -8.22 -2.33
CA GLN A 70 -15.58 -7.33 -3.04
C GLN A 70 -17.00 -7.89 -3.13
N SER A 71 -17.16 -9.23 -3.18
CA SER A 71 -18.46 -9.87 -3.33
C SER A 71 -19.23 -10.02 -2.02
N ASP A 72 -18.54 -10.27 -0.93
CA ASP A 72 -19.15 -10.67 0.34
C ASP A 72 -18.94 -9.70 1.52
N SER A 73 -18.33 -8.55 1.26
CA SER A 73 -18.09 -7.55 2.30
C SER A 73 -18.57 -6.16 1.89
N GLU A 74 -19.07 -5.40 2.84
CA GLU A 74 -19.40 -3.99 2.70
C GLU A 74 -18.29 -3.07 3.18
N VAL A 75 -17.46 -3.59 4.11
CA VAL A 75 -16.33 -2.88 4.71
C VAL A 75 -15.08 -3.74 4.68
N LEU A 76 -13.94 -3.13 4.36
CA LEU A 76 -12.60 -3.72 4.48
C LEU A 76 -11.81 -2.94 5.53
N LEU A 77 -11.41 -3.63 6.59
CA LEU A 77 -10.50 -3.10 7.61
C LEU A 77 -9.07 -3.50 7.26
N VAL A 78 -8.21 -2.52 7.11
CA VAL A 78 -6.78 -2.73 6.86
C VAL A 78 -6.01 -2.38 8.12
N ILE A 79 -5.53 -3.40 8.83
CA ILE A 79 -4.76 -3.23 10.05
C ILE A 79 -3.27 -3.21 9.69
N GLY A 80 -2.61 -2.11 9.96
CA GLY A 80 -1.19 -1.94 9.67
C GLY A 80 -0.65 -0.62 10.23
N ILE A 81 0.67 -0.50 10.25
CA ILE A 81 1.35 0.71 10.69
C ILE A 81 2.50 1.06 9.76
N GLY A 82 2.75 2.35 9.54
CA GLY A 82 3.87 2.84 8.74
C GLY A 82 3.91 2.25 7.34
N GLY A 83 5.05 1.74 6.92
CA GLY A 83 5.26 1.17 5.58
C GLY A 83 4.36 -0.02 5.22
N SER A 84 3.77 -0.69 6.21
CA SER A 84 2.89 -1.83 5.95
C SER A 84 1.57 -1.43 5.27
N TYR A 85 1.06 -0.22 5.48
CA TYR A 85 -0.20 0.18 4.86
C TYR A 85 -0.13 1.44 4.00
N LEU A 86 0.88 2.30 4.21
CA LEU A 86 0.96 3.60 3.54
C LEU A 86 1.03 3.47 2.01
N GLY A 87 1.73 2.47 1.49
CA GLY A 87 1.82 2.23 0.04
C GLY A 87 0.46 1.89 -0.57
N ALA A 88 -0.28 0.97 0.04
CA ALA A 88 -1.62 0.60 -0.39
C ALA A 88 -2.59 1.78 -0.27
N ARG A 89 -2.53 2.53 0.84
CA ARG A 89 -3.34 3.73 1.04
C ARG A 89 -3.06 4.80 -0.01
N ALA A 90 -1.78 5.08 -0.29
CA ALA A 90 -1.40 6.05 -1.32
C ALA A 90 -1.94 5.67 -2.71
N ALA A 91 -1.86 4.39 -3.09
CA ALA A 91 -2.39 3.91 -4.36
C ALA A 91 -3.92 4.06 -4.43
N ILE A 92 -4.63 3.73 -3.36
CA ILE A 92 -6.10 3.84 -3.30
C ILE A 92 -6.52 5.31 -3.38
N GLU A 93 -5.93 6.19 -2.58
CA GLU A 93 -6.26 7.62 -2.56
C GLU A 93 -5.91 8.31 -3.89
N PHE A 94 -4.86 7.87 -4.57
CA PHE A 94 -4.47 8.39 -5.89
C PHE A 94 -5.42 7.94 -7.02
N LEU A 95 -5.89 6.68 -6.98
CA LEU A 95 -6.65 6.06 -8.07
C LEU A 95 -8.16 6.13 -7.90
N ARG A 96 -8.64 6.50 -6.72
CA ARG A 96 -10.06 6.45 -6.37
C ARG A 96 -10.63 7.84 -6.09
N HIS A 97 -11.92 7.88 -5.83
CA HIS A 97 -12.64 9.09 -5.47
C HIS A 97 -12.11 9.68 -4.16
N SER A 98 -11.91 11.01 -4.07
CA SER A 98 -11.36 11.67 -2.87
C SER A 98 -12.21 11.45 -1.60
N PHE A 99 -13.53 11.27 -1.76
CA PHE A 99 -14.47 10.94 -0.68
C PHE A 99 -14.96 9.50 -0.78
N TYR A 100 -14.02 8.57 -1.00
CA TYR A 100 -14.30 7.18 -1.34
C TYR A 100 -15.32 6.50 -0.44
N ASN A 101 -15.16 6.58 0.89
CA ASN A 101 -16.08 5.95 1.83
C ASN A 101 -17.44 6.68 1.96
N SER A 102 -17.55 7.91 1.46
CA SER A 102 -18.78 8.71 1.56
C SER A 102 -19.68 8.59 0.35
N VAL A 103 -19.22 7.99 -0.74
CA VAL A 103 -20.07 7.73 -1.92
C VAL A 103 -20.81 6.40 -1.78
N SER A 104 -21.97 6.27 -2.45
CA SER A 104 -22.77 5.06 -2.38
C SER A 104 -22.06 3.84 -2.98
N LYS A 105 -22.49 2.63 -2.61
CA LYS A 105 -21.93 1.37 -3.10
C LYS A 105 -22.02 1.25 -4.64
N GLU A 106 -23.07 1.79 -5.24
CA GLU A 106 -23.28 1.79 -6.70
C GLU A 106 -22.23 2.62 -7.42
N VAL A 107 -21.76 3.71 -6.81
CA VAL A 107 -20.68 4.57 -7.34
C VAL A 107 -19.32 3.96 -7.03
N ARG A 108 -19.11 3.51 -5.81
CA ARG A 108 -17.83 2.96 -5.32
C ARG A 108 -17.52 1.60 -5.91
N LYS A 109 -18.52 0.73 -6.05
CA LYS A 109 -18.46 -0.66 -6.56
C LYS A 109 -17.57 -1.62 -5.76
N THR A 110 -17.06 -1.19 -4.64
CA THR A 110 -16.15 -1.95 -3.76
C THR A 110 -16.50 -1.67 -2.30
N PRO A 111 -16.03 -2.43 -1.32
CA PRO A 111 -16.21 -2.13 0.10
C PRO A 111 -15.70 -0.73 0.48
N GLU A 112 -16.23 -0.15 1.55
CA GLU A 112 -15.56 0.95 2.24
C GLU A 112 -14.23 0.45 2.81
N ILE A 113 -13.21 1.31 2.84
CA ILE A 113 -11.88 0.92 3.32
C ILE A 113 -11.48 1.81 4.48
N TYR A 114 -11.18 1.18 5.62
CA TYR A 114 -10.70 1.87 6.81
C TYR A 114 -9.32 1.35 7.19
N PHE A 115 -8.36 2.28 7.30
CA PHE A 115 -7.00 1.98 7.72
C PHE A 115 -6.87 2.20 9.22
N VAL A 116 -6.48 1.15 9.95
CA VAL A 116 -6.38 1.13 11.40
C VAL A 116 -5.08 0.47 11.85
N GLY A 117 -4.76 0.54 13.14
CA GLY A 117 -3.54 -0.08 13.70
C GLY A 117 -2.45 0.93 14.07
N ASN A 118 -2.62 2.20 13.73
CA ASN A 118 -1.71 3.29 14.12
C ASN A 118 -2.03 3.89 15.49
N SER A 119 -3.07 3.45 16.14
CA SER A 119 -3.50 3.89 17.48
C SER A 119 -3.91 2.70 18.33
N LEU A 120 -3.50 2.70 19.61
CA LEU A 120 -3.94 1.74 20.62
C LEU A 120 -5.12 2.25 21.44
N SER A 121 -5.74 3.36 21.04
CA SER A 121 -6.88 3.94 21.74
C SER A 121 -8.12 3.04 21.61
N THR A 122 -8.65 2.59 22.74
CA THR A 122 -9.90 1.83 22.79
C THR A 122 -11.09 2.66 22.30
N ARG A 123 -11.05 3.97 22.53
CA ARG A 123 -12.08 4.89 22.04
C ARG A 123 -12.08 4.93 20.50
N TYR A 124 -10.92 5.00 19.87
CA TYR A 124 -10.81 4.98 18.41
C TYR A 124 -11.43 3.72 17.79
N ILE A 125 -11.17 2.57 18.40
CA ILE A 125 -11.76 1.30 17.95
C ILE A 125 -13.28 1.29 18.15
N LYS A 126 -13.76 1.80 19.28
CA LYS A 126 -15.19 1.89 19.55
C LYS A 126 -15.89 2.81 18.54
N ASP A 127 -15.34 4.00 18.30
CA ASP A 127 -15.88 4.96 17.31
C ASP A 127 -15.91 4.34 15.90
N LEU A 128 -14.90 3.53 15.55
CA LEU A 128 -14.87 2.78 14.29
C LEU A 128 -15.99 1.72 14.24
N MET A 129 -16.18 0.97 15.31
CA MET A 129 -17.25 -0.04 15.37
C MET A 129 -18.65 0.60 15.30
N ASP A 130 -18.82 1.79 15.87
CA ASP A 130 -20.06 2.55 15.75
C ASP A 130 -20.32 2.96 14.29
N VAL A 131 -19.26 3.29 13.51
CA VAL A 131 -19.37 3.59 12.07
C VAL A 131 -19.68 2.34 11.26
N ILE A 132 -19.06 1.21 11.58
CA ILE A 132 -19.25 -0.05 10.84
C ILE A 132 -20.65 -0.60 11.10
N GLY A 133 -21.12 -0.54 12.36
CA GLY A 133 -22.41 -1.10 12.76
C GLY A 133 -22.50 -2.61 12.53
N ASP A 134 -23.64 -3.06 12.05
CA ASP A 134 -23.91 -4.48 11.79
C ASP A 134 -23.55 -4.93 10.36
N ARG A 135 -22.84 -4.10 9.62
CA ARG A 135 -22.44 -4.41 8.24
C ARG A 135 -21.41 -5.56 8.18
N ASP A 136 -21.49 -6.34 7.10
CA ASP A 136 -20.49 -7.39 6.83
C ASP A 136 -19.14 -6.78 6.55
N PHE A 137 -18.11 -7.25 7.25
CA PHE A 137 -16.76 -6.76 7.05
C PHE A 137 -15.71 -7.85 6.94
N SER A 138 -14.66 -7.56 6.17
CA SER A 138 -13.43 -8.35 6.10
C SER A 138 -12.28 -7.61 6.76
N ILE A 139 -11.39 -8.34 7.38
CA ILE A 139 -10.18 -7.80 7.99
C ILE A 139 -8.96 -8.29 7.22
N THR A 140 -8.11 -7.37 6.81
CA THR A 140 -6.77 -7.66 6.30
C THR A 140 -5.75 -7.10 7.27
N ILE A 141 -4.84 -7.95 7.75
CA ILE A 141 -3.73 -7.56 8.60
C ILE A 141 -2.47 -7.57 7.75
N LEU A 142 -1.83 -6.41 7.62
CA LEU A 142 -0.58 -6.28 6.88
C LEU A 142 0.59 -6.29 7.86
N PHE A 143 1.32 -7.40 7.88
CA PHE A 143 2.60 -7.50 8.56
C PHE A 143 3.73 -7.27 7.57
N HIS A 144 4.47 -6.20 7.73
CA HIS A 144 5.73 -6.05 7.05
C HIS A 144 6.82 -6.69 7.92
N CYS A 145 7.07 -7.97 7.73
CA CYS A 145 8.23 -8.62 8.30
C CYS A 145 9.44 -8.29 7.43
N VAL A 146 10.24 -7.33 7.86
CA VAL A 146 11.61 -7.14 7.36
C VAL A 146 12.48 -8.24 7.97
N PHE A 147 12.39 -9.46 7.46
CA PHE A 147 13.32 -10.53 7.80
C PHE A 147 14.05 -10.98 6.55
N GLN A 148 15.38 -10.75 6.59
CA GLN A 148 16.43 -11.40 5.79
C GLN A 148 15.99 -11.94 4.42
N GLY A 149 16.17 -11.14 3.37
CA GLY A 149 16.32 -11.62 2.00
C GLY A 149 15.15 -12.36 1.36
N GLN A 150 14.01 -12.49 2.00
CA GLN A 150 12.87 -13.21 1.47
C GLN A 150 11.87 -12.28 0.79
N LYS A 151 11.61 -12.57 -0.48
CA LYS A 151 10.66 -11.89 -1.38
C LYS A 151 9.17 -12.16 -1.01
N HIS A 152 8.84 -12.33 0.27
CA HIS A 152 7.49 -12.72 0.65
C HIS A 152 6.70 -11.55 1.24
N PHE A 153 5.75 -11.09 0.45
CA PHE A 153 4.64 -10.30 0.94
C PHE A 153 3.65 -11.26 1.64
N VAL A 154 3.72 -11.38 2.95
CA VAL A 154 2.72 -12.15 3.69
C VAL A 154 1.55 -11.23 3.98
N ALA A 155 0.60 -11.16 3.06
CA ALA A 155 -0.74 -10.70 3.38
C ALA A 155 -1.47 -11.86 4.08
N LEU A 156 -1.51 -11.85 5.40
CA LEU A 156 -2.39 -12.74 6.15
C LEU A 156 -3.81 -12.19 6.03
N CYS A 157 -4.55 -12.63 5.01
CA CYS A 157 -5.99 -12.41 4.95
C CYS A 157 -6.67 -13.37 5.94
N GLY A 158 -6.82 -12.93 7.17
CA GLY A 158 -7.68 -13.60 8.15
C GLY A 158 -9.12 -13.14 7.95
N PHE A 159 -9.99 -14.04 7.49
CA PHE A 159 -11.43 -13.79 7.45
C PHE A 159 -12.01 -14.05 8.84
N LEU A 160 -12.32 -13.02 9.59
CA LEU A 160 -13.28 -13.12 10.67
C LEU A 160 -14.64 -12.75 10.08
N HIS A 161 -15.37 -13.76 9.65
CA HIS A 161 -16.79 -13.64 9.44
C HIS A 161 -17.42 -13.49 10.83
N ARG A 162 -18.09 -12.37 11.09
CA ARG A 162 -18.97 -12.27 12.25
C ARG A 162 -20.15 -13.16 11.92
N MET A 163 -20.12 -14.39 12.45
CA MET A 163 -21.35 -15.15 12.55
C MET A 163 -22.30 -14.34 13.44
N ALA A 164 -23.40 -13.93 12.86
CA ALA A 164 -24.55 -13.49 13.60
C ALA A 164 -25.15 -14.73 14.28
N ASP A 165 -24.52 -15.18 15.35
CA ASP A 165 -25.16 -16.12 16.27
C ASP A 165 -25.75 -15.29 17.40
N GLY A 166 -27.06 -15.06 17.22
CA GLY A 166 -27.88 -14.74 18.36
C GLY A 166 -27.83 -15.92 19.35
N GLN A 167 -27.22 -15.69 20.49
CA GLN A 167 -27.66 -16.05 21.81
C GLN A 167 -26.86 -15.23 22.82
#